data_d20ba1f83abec189eb21d2bc956c4872
#
_entry.id   d20ba1f83abec189eb21d2bc956c4872
#
_cell.length_a   1.000
_cell.length_b   1.000
_cell.length_c   1.000
_cell.angle_alpha   90.00
_cell.angle_beta   90.00
_cell.angle_gamma   90.00
#
_symmetry.space_group_name_H-M   'P 1'
#
loop_
_entity.id
_entity.type
_entity.pdbx_description
1 polymer ?
#
loop_
_entity_poly.entity_id
_entity_poly.type
_entity_poly.pdbx_seq_one_letter_code
_entity_poly.pdbx_strand_id
1 'polypeptide(L)'
;MTNYVFSFRVPSDYAPGAETPAEWRAWFGSLGSALVDVGNAVTEYASVGEVGGSGSRMVAYSVVSAQDLDSALALAKDCPVLRVGGGVEVGPVMEVSGS
;
A
#
# COMPACT_ATOMS: atom_id res chain seq x y z
N MET A 1 6.77 -6.65 17.44
CA MET A 1 6.11 -6.42 16.14
C MET A 1 6.88 -5.39 15.36
N THR A 2 6.90 -5.55 14.06
CA THR A 2 7.59 -4.63 13.15
C THR A 2 6.53 -3.89 12.33
N ASN A 3 6.78 -2.61 12.08
CA ASN A 3 5.91 -1.84 11.20
C ASN A 3 6.39 -1.99 9.76
N TYR A 4 5.45 -2.15 8.85
CA TYR A 4 5.71 -2.30 7.42
C TYR A 4 4.94 -1.24 6.66
N VAL A 5 5.61 -0.61 5.69
CA VAL A 5 4.90 0.26 4.77
C VAL A 5 4.29 -0.60 3.66
N PHE A 6 3.02 -0.32 3.38
CA PHE A 6 2.29 -0.90 2.26
C PHE A 6 2.16 0.19 1.22
N SER A 7 2.83 0.03 0.09
CA SER A 7 2.74 0.96 -1.03
C SER A 7 1.81 0.35 -2.07
N PHE A 8 0.67 0.97 -2.28
CA PHE A 8 -0.34 0.47 -3.22
C PHE A 8 -0.06 1.03 -4.61
N ARG A 9 0.09 0.14 -5.57
CA ARG A 9 0.43 0.52 -6.93
C ARG A 9 -0.64 0.05 -7.91
N VAL A 10 -0.89 0.86 -8.91
CA VAL A 10 -1.85 0.54 -9.98
C VAL A 10 -1.16 0.70 -11.32
N PRO A 11 -1.69 0.06 -12.40
CA PRO A 11 -1.19 0.36 -13.73
C PRO A 11 -1.30 1.85 -14.04
N SER A 12 -0.35 2.38 -14.82
CA SER A 12 -0.33 3.81 -15.11
C SER A 12 -1.57 4.29 -15.89
N ASP A 13 -2.26 3.37 -16.54
CA ASP A 13 -3.51 3.66 -17.26
C ASP A 13 -4.76 3.37 -16.41
N TYR A 14 -4.59 3.12 -15.13
CA TYR A 14 -5.69 2.82 -14.23
C TYR A 14 -6.69 3.97 -14.16
N ALA A 15 -7.97 3.64 -14.26
CA ALA A 15 -9.06 4.60 -14.12
C ALA A 15 -9.65 4.50 -12.71
N PRO A 16 -9.76 5.62 -11.97
CA PRO A 16 -10.38 5.61 -10.65
C PRO A 16 -11.82 5.08 -10.70
N GLY A 17 -12.22 4.37 -9.66
CA GLY A 17 -13.58 3.85 -9.54
C GLY A 17 -13.74 2.37 -9.85
N ALA A 18 -12.65 1.69 -10.24
CA ALA A 18 -12.69 0.25 -10.48
C ALA A 18 -12.92 -0.54 -9.19
N GLU A 19 -12.41 -0.03 -8.06
CA GLU A 19 -12.76 -0.54 -6.74
C GLU A 19 -13.51 0.55 -5.97
N THR A 20 -14.34 0.14 -5.01
CA THR A 20 -15.19 1.08 -4.29
C THR A 20 -14.56 1.48 -2.96
N PRO A 21 -14.88 2.67 -2.44
CA PRO A 21 -14.45 3.04 -1.09
C PRO A 21 -14.91 2.05 -0.02
N ALA A 22 -16.05 1.40 -0.23
CA ALA A 22 -16.55 0.40 0.71
C ALA A 22 -15.63 -0.81 0.79
N GLU A 23 -15.08 -1.26 -0.35
CA GLU A 23 -14.12 -2.38 -0.38
C GLU A 23 -12.86 -2.04 0.41
N TRP A 24 -12.33 -0.83 0.23
CA TRP A 24 -11.16 -0.39 0.98
C TRP A 24 -11.44 -0.31 2.48
N ARG A 25 -12.59 0.25 2.87
CA ARG A 25 -12.96 0.33 4.28
C ARG A 25 -13.09 -1.06 4.90
N ALA A 26 -13.66 -2.00 4.16
CA ALA A 26 -13.81 -3.38 4.64
C ALA A 26 -12.44 -4.02 4.87
N TRP A 27 -11.50 -3.83 3.95
CA TRP A 27 -10.17 -4.39 4.09
C TRP A 27 -9.42 -3.75 5.27
N PHE A 28 -9.44 -2.42 5.38
CA PHE A 28 -8.81 -1.73 6.51
C PHE A 28 -9.44 -2.18 7.83
N GLY A 29 -10.75 -2.35 7.86
CA GLY A 29 -11.43 -2.86 9.05
C GLY A 29 -10.97 -4.26 9.43
N SER A 30 -10.69 -5.10 8.44
CA SER A 30 -10.21 -6.46 8.69
C SER A 30 -8.81 -6.50 9.29
N LEU A 31 -8.01 -5.46 9.07
CA LEU A 31 -6.68 -5.36 9.66
C LEU A 31 -6.75 -5.07 11.17
N GLY A 32 -7.79 -4.40 11.60
CA GLY A 32 -8.00 -4.12 13.03
C GLY A 32 -6.83 -3.37 13.63
N SER A 33 -6.33 -3.86 14.77
CA SER A 33 -5.23 -3.23 15.48
C SER A 33 -3.89 -3.34 14.75
N ALA A 34 -3.79 -4.17 13.72
CA ALA A 34 -2.58 -4.23 12.90
C ALA A 34 -2.39 -2.95 12.07
N LEU A 35 -3.46 -2.22 11.79
CA LEU A 35 -3.37 -0.97 11.04
C LEU A 35 -2.84 0.12 11.96
N VAL A 36 -1.58 0.51 11.75
CA VAL A 36 -0.90 1.53 12.56
C VAL A 36 -1.25 2.92 12.06
N ASP A 37 -1.25 3.10 10.75
CA ASP A 37 -1.54 4.37 10.11
C ASP A 37 -2.22 4.07 8.78
N VAL A 38 -3.43 4.56 8.61
CA VAL A 38 -4.15 4.36 7.35
C VAL A 38 -3.45 5.07 6.20
N GLY A 39 -2.62 6.06 6.49
CA GLY A 39 -1.86 6.78 5.49
C GLY A 39 -2.70 7.72 4.67
N ASN A 40 -2.26 7.93 3.44
CA ASN A 40 -2.89 8.91 2.55
C ASN A 40 -2.92 8.41 1.13
N ALA A 41 -3.92 8.86 0.38
CA ALA A 41 -3.96 8.65 -1.06
C ALA A 41 -3.07 9.67 -1.76
N VAL A 42 -2.47 9.26 -2.88
CA VAL A 42 -1.67 10.12 -3.74
C VAL A 42 -2.49 10.38 -5.00
N THR A 43 -2.93 11.61 -5.18
CA THR A 43 -3.83 11.96 -6.29
C THR A 43 -3.09 12.47 -7.51
N GLU A 44 -1.83 12.87 -7.32
CA GLU A 44 -1.00 13.44 -8.38
C GLU A 44 0.43 12.98 -8.15
N TYR A 45 1.15 12.70 -9.21
CA TYR A 45 2.52 12.24 -9.04
C TYR A 45 3.42 12.75 -10.16
N ALA A 46 4.70 12.88 -9.84
CA ALA A 46 5.75 13.21 -10.80
C ALA A 46 7.01 12.50 -10.35
N SER A 47 7.96 12.34 -11.24
CA SER A 47 9.18 11.58 -10.96
C SER A 47 10.42 12.39 -11.19
N VAL A 48 11.44 12.15 -10.40
CA VAL A 48 12.78 12.69 -10.56
C VAL A 48 13.74 11.51 -10.51
N GLY A 49 14.68 11.45 -11.43
CA GLY A 49 15.65 10.37 -11.48
C GLY A 49 15.05 9.09 -12.06
N GLU A 50 15.77 8.00 -11.86
CA GLU A 50 15.34 6.69 -12.35
C GLU A 50 14.36 6.04 -11.37
N VAL A 51 13.13 5.87 -11.81
CA VAL A 51 12.09 5.25 -10.97
C VAL A 51 11.56 3.97 -11.59
N GLY A 52 12.31 3.39 -12.52
CA GLY A 52 11.91 2.20 -13.25
C GLY A 52 10.91 2.54 -14.34
N GLY A 53 10.67 1.64 -15.24
CA GLY A 53 9.72 1.82 -16.32
C GLY A 53 8.61 0.80 -16.25
N SER A 54 8.14 0.50 -15.07
CA SER A 54 7.24 -0.63 -14.83
C SER A 54 5.81 -0.40 -15.35
N GLY A 55 5.47 0.82 -15.73
CA GLY A 55 4.11 1.12 -16.14
C GLY A 55 3.13 1.17 -14.97
N SER A 56 3.61 1.33 -13.76
CA SER A 56 2.77 1.45 -12.57
C SER A 56 3.11 2.69 -11.78
N ARG A 57 2.18 3.12 -10.95
CA ARG A 57 2.37 4.26 -10.05
C ARG A 57 1.80 3.98 -8.68
N MET A 58 2.32 4.65 -7.67
CA MET A 58 1.78 4.57 -6.31
C MET A 58 0.53 5.44 -6.20
N VAL A 59 -0.53 4.90 -5.63
CA VAL A 59 -1.78 5.64 -5.43
C VAL A 59 -2.09 5.90 -3.97
N ALA A 60 -1.43 5.20 -3.06
CA ALA A 60 -1.65 5.37 -1.62
C ALA A 60 -0.58 4.61 -0.87
N TYR A 61 -0.50 4.88 0.42
CA TYR A 61 0.35 4.10 1.33
C TYR A 61 -0.35 3.97 2.68
N SER A 62 0.02 2.92 3.40
CA SER A 62 -0.42 2.67 4.78
C SER A 62 0.72 2.06 5.57
N VAL A 63 0.62 2.07 6.89
CA VAL A 63 1.58 1.40 7.75
C VAL A 63 0.85 0.33 8.56
N VAL A 64 1.36 -0.88 8.50
CA VAL A 64 0.73 -2.05 9.13
C VAL A 64 1.76 -2.75 10.01
N SER A 65 1.35 -3.16 11.20
CA SER A 65 2.19 -3.91 12.13
C SER A 65 2.03 -5.41 11.88
N ALA A 66 3.14 -6.13 11.82
CA ALA A 66 3.10 -7.58 11.65
C ALA A 66 4.30 -8.20 12.35
N GLN A 67 4.22 -9.50 12.60
CA GLN A 67 5.28 -10.23 13.29
C GLN A 67 6.54 -10.33 12.43
N ASP A 68 6.36 -10.56 11.14
CA ASP A 68 7.44 -10.71 10.17
C ASP A 68 6.93 -10.34 8.78
N LEU A 69 7.84 -10.38 7.80
CA LEU A 69 7.49 -10.01 6.43
C LEU A 69 6.44 -10.94 5.83
N ASP A 70 6.54 -12.24 6.09
CA ASP A 70 5.56 -13.20 5.56
C ASP A 70 4.16 -12.92 6.09
N SER A 71 4.06 -12.56 7.39
CA SER A 71 2.77 -12.19 7.98
C SER A 71 2.22 -10.92 7.36
N ALA A 72 3.08 -9.93 7.09
CA ALA A 72 2.67 -8.69 6.44
C ALA A 72 2.17 -8.96 5.01
N LEU A 73 2.87 -9.80 4.26
CA LEU A 73 2.46 -10.18 2.91
C LEU A 73 1.10 -10.89 2.92
N ALA A 74 0.87 -11.73 3.93
CA ALA A 74 -0.41 -12.43 4.05
C ALA A 74 -1.57 -11.43 4.22
N LEU A 75 -1.36 -10.37 4.98
CA LEU A 75 -2.37 -9.33 5.16
C LEU A 75 -2.64 -8.57 3.85
N ALA A 76 -1.63 -8.41 3.01
CA ALA A 76 -1.76 -7.68 1.75
C ALA A 76 -2.55 -8.45 0.70
N LYS A 77 -2.68 -9.76 0.82
CA LYS A 77 -3.29 -10.60 -0.20
C LYS A 77 -4.77 -10.29 -0.45
N ASP A 78 -5.45 -9.70 0.50
CA ASP A 78 -6.87 -9.38 0.37
C ASP A 78 -7.10 -7.91 -0.02
N CYS A 79 -6.03 -7.18 -0.33
CA CYS A 79 -6.16 -5.77 -0.67
C CYS A 79 -6.95 -5.59 -1.98
N PRO A 80 -7.92 -4.66 -1.99
CA PRO A 80 -8.74 -4.42 -3.19
C PRO A 80 -7.94 -4.05 -4.44
N VAL A 81 -6.75 -3.45 -4.28
CA VAL A 81 -5.93 -3.04 -5.43
C VAL A 81 -5.55 -4.22 -6.33
N LEU A 82 -5.48 -5.42 -5.76
CA LEU A 82 -5.13 -6.61 -6.53
C LEU A 82 -6.21 -6.97 -7.56
N ARG A 83 -7.45 -6.57 -7.32
CA ARG A 83 -8.56 -6.88 -8.22
C ARG A 83 -8.61 -5.97 -9.44
N VAL A 84 -7.85 -4.90 -9.43
CA VAL A 84 -7.82 -3.94 -10.55
C VAL A 84 -6.48 -3.96 -11.28
N GLY A 85 -5.75 -5.06 -11.15
CA GLY A 85 -4.46 -5.22 -11.81
C GLY A 85 -3.30 -4.54 -11.10
N GLY A 86 -3.52 -4.08 -9.88
CA GLY A 86 -2.50 -3.44 -9.08
C GLY A 86 -1.72 -4.41 -8.22
N GLY A 87 -0.89 -3.86 -7.35
CA GLY A 87 -0.09 -4.63 -6.43
C GLY A 87 0.22 -3.85 -5.17
N VAL A 88 0.80 -4.54 -4.21
CA VAL A 88 1.24 -3.94 -2.95
C VAL A 88 2.72 -4.26 -2.77
N GLU A 89 3.53 -3.22 -2.63
CA GLU A 89 4.91 -3.40 -2.22
C GLU A 89 4.98 -3.27 -0.71
N VAL A 90 5.65 -4.21 -0.05
CA VAL A 90 5.69 -4.30 1.39
C VAL A 90 7.15 -4.29 1.84
N GLY A 91 7.49 -3.39 2.75
CA GLY A 91 8.83 -3.33 3.30
C GLY A 91 8.83 -2.85 4.73
N PRO A 92 9.78 -3.32 5.55
CA PRO A 92 9.86 -2.86 6.93
C PRO A 92 10.23 -1.39 7.00
N VAL A 93 9.61 -0.70 7.94
CA VAL A 93 9.91 0.70 8.20
C VAL A 93 11.08 0.74 9.18
N MET A 94 12.11 1.48 8.80
CA MET A 94 13.27 1.69 9.65
C MET A 94 13.28 3.14 10.11
N GLU A 95 13.42 3.34 11.41
CA GLU A 95 13.54 4.69 11.95
C GLU A 95 14.85 5.31 11.46
N VAL A 96 14.73 6.49 10.87
CA VAL A 96 15.91 7.23 10.44
C VAL A 96 16.40 8.04 11.62
N SER A 97 17.61 7.75 12.07
CA SER A 97 18.17 8.39 13.25
C SER A 97 18.48 9.85 13.01
N GLY A 98 18.64 10.58 14.10
CA GLY A 98 18.85 12.01 14.04
C GLY A 98 17.56 12.79 14.07
N SER A 99 16.48 12.12 13.98
CA SER A 99 15.16 12.69 14.15
C SER A 99 14.81 12.70 15.61
#